data_7dc0d3ef6e12a4efed2a8a7ec9fd0fae
#
_entry.id   7dc0d3ef6e12a4efed2a8a7ec9fd0fae
#
_cell.length_a   1.000
_cell.length_b   1.000
_cell.length_c   1.000
_cell.angle_alpha   90.00
_cell.angle_beta   90.00
_cell.angle_gamma   90.00
#
_symmetry.space_group_name_H-M   'P 1'
#
loop_
_entity.id
_entity.type
_entity.pdbx_description
1 polymer ?
#
loop_
_entity_poly.entity_id
_entity_poly.type
_entity_poly.pdbx_seq_one_letter_code
_entity_poly.pdbx_strand_id
1 'polypeptide(L)'
;MAGKVISVSSVKGGVGKTVTTLNLAGIYCELGKKVLIIDLDLFAGGIAVSLNIKNKKDIFMMIDSMANNRFTDLKDYVTTYNGNIDVLASPKDPREAMKVESRYIPLILDYAKKEYDVVLVDTSHILDEINLTIMDYSYMTLLITTNDMVDLKNMKSLVSIFKDTEKKNYLIMLNNSRDTGKDYMSLYDIRTIIGDNIDYTISRNYYIKNIDKYVMNGEILTLNKNINTFHQGDVNNMKKMALDLIDDKHKKEGR
;
A
#
# COMPACT_ATOMS: atom_id res chain seq x y z
N MET A 1 -15.23 -3.13 -16.12
CA MET A 1 -13.93 -2.44 -16.28
C MET A 1 -12.88 -3.28 -15.60
N ALA A 2 -11.64 -3.29 -16.10
CA ALA A 2 -10.56 -3.97 -15.38
C ALA A 2 -10.27 -3.25 -14.06
N GLY A 3 -9.95 -3.99 -13.02
CA GLY A 3 -9.59 -3.45 -11.71
C GLY A 3 -8.34 -2.57 -11.75
N LYS A 4 -8.20 -1.67 -10.79
CA LYS A 4 -7.07 -0.75 -10.69
C LYS A 4 -6.06 -1.24 -9.67
N VAL A 5 -4.79 -1.33 -10.06
CA VAL A 5 -3.67 -1.69 -9.19
C VAL A 5 -3.11 -0.43 -8.55
N ILE A 6 -3.02 -0.40 -7.23
CA ILE A 6 -2.44 0.69 -6.45
C ILE A 6 -1.31 0.11 -5.62
N SER A 7 -0.08 0.56 -5.86
CA SER A 7 1.04 0.24 -4.99
C SER A 7 1.17 1.25 -3.86
N VAL A 8 1.41 0.77 -2.65
CA VAL A 8 1.72 1.59 -1.48
C VAL A 8 3.19 1.39 -1.15
N SER A 9 3.98 2.44 -1.35
CA SER A 9 5.44 2.36 -1.33
C SER A 9 6.07 3.46 -0.48
N SER A 10 7.32 3.27 -0.09
CA SER A 10 8.13 4.26 0.64
C SER A 10 9.61 3.97 0.46
N VAL A 11 10.44 4.92 0.82
CA VAL A 11 11.92 4.79 0.80
C VAL A 11 12.50 4.52 2.19
N LYS A 12 11.64 4.38 3.21
CA LYS A 12 12.04 4.10 4.60
C LYS A 12 11.08 3.09 5.22
N GLY A 13 11.61 2.21 6.06
CA GLY A 13 10.80 1.27 6.85
C GLY A 13 10.04 1.97 7.98
N GLY A 14 8.90 1.41 8.39
CA GLY A 14 8.14 1.89 9.55
C GLY A 14 7.33 3.19 9.35
N VAL A 15 7.22 3.71 8.13
CA VAL A 15 6.47 4.95 7.82
C VAL A 15 4.94 4.76 7.77
N GLY A 16 4.45 3.51 7.89
CA GLY A 16 3.02 3.21 7.94
C GLY A 16 2.41 2.66 6.64
N LYS A 17 3.21 2.07 5.73
CA LYS A 17 2.70 1.45 4.49
C LYS A 17 1.56 0.46 4.76
N THR A 18 1.84 -0.59 5.52
CA THR A 18 0.89 -1.66 5.83
C THR A 18 -0.40 -1.13 6.46
N VAL A 19 -0.30 -0.21 7.43
CA VAL A 19 -1.47 0.43 8.06
C VAL A 19 -2.27 1.24 7.04
N THR A 20 -1.61 1.95 6.15
CA THR A 20 -2.26 2.72 5.07
C THR A 20 -2.93 1.80 4.06
N THR A 21 -2.27 0.71 3.66
CA THR A 21 -2.84 -0.31 2.76
C THR A 21 -4.12 -0.89 3.35
N LEU A 22 -4.11 -1.27 4.62
CA LEU A 22 -5.28 -1.79 5.33
C LEU A 22 -6.41 -0.76 5.44
N ASN A 23 -6.07 0.49 5.76
CA ASN A 23 -7.05 1.57 5.84
C ASN A 23 -7.71 1.87 4.49
N LEU A 24 -6.94 1.86 3.41
CA LEU A 24 -7.47 1.98 2.05
C LEU A 24 -8.39 0.81 1.70
N ALA A 25 -8.00 -0.43 2.05
CA ALA A 25 -8.83 -1.59 1.83
C ALA A 25 -10.19 -1.48 2.54
N GLY A 26 -10.20 -1.01 3.79
CA GLY A 26 -11.43 -0.75 4.54
C GLY A 26 -12.31 0.31 3.87
N ILE A 27 -11.72 1.40 3.39
CA ILE A 27 -12.45 2.47 2.69
C ILE A 27 -13.06 1.93 1.38
N TYR A 28 -12.28 1.20 0.56
CA TYR A 28 -12.82 0.63 -0.67
C TYR A 28 -13.92 -0.41 -0.40
N CYS A 29 -13.80 -1.20 0.68
CA CYS A 29 -14.84 -2.10 1.13
C CYS A 29 -16.13 -1.33 1.49
N GLU A 30 -16.05 -0.21 2.23
CA GLU A 30 -17.21 0.66 2.52
C GLU A 30 -17.83 1.24 1.24
N LEU A 31 -17.03 1.49 0.21
CA LEU A 31 -17.51 1.92 -1.11
C LEU A 31 -18.09 0.77 -1.96
N GLY A 32 -18.24 -0.42 -1.40
CA GLY A 32 -18.78 -1.60 -2.07
C GLY A 32 -17.86 -2.22 -3.11
N LYS A 33 -16.56 -1.88 -3.09
CA LYS A 33 -15.56 -2.44 -4.01
C LYS A 33 -15.07 -3.80 -3.55
N LYS A 34 -14.82 -4.69 -4.50
CA LYS A 34 -14.11 -5.94 -4.27
C LYS A 34 -12.60 -5.68 -4.29
N VAL A 35 -11.94 -5.95 -3.18
CA VAL A 35 -10.53 -5.58 -2.92
C VAL A 35 -9.67 -6.83 -2.77
N LEU A 36 -8.53 -6.85 -3.45
CA LEU A 36 -7.44 -7.77 -3.15
C LEU A 36 -6.29 -6.99 -2.52
N ILE A 37 -5.79 -7.46 -1.39
CA ILE A 37 -4.52 -7.00 -0.82
C ILE A 37 -3.45 -8.02 -1.16
N ILE A 38 -2.36 -7.59 -1.79
CA ILE A 38 -1.18 -8.42 -2.07
C ILE A 38 -0.04 -7.92 -1.18
N ASP A 39 0.46 -8.80 -0.32
CA ASP A 39 1.60 -8.51 0.56
C ASP A 39 2.91 -8.87 -0.15
N LEU A 40 3.61 -7.86 -0.64
CA LEU A 40 4.93 -7.98 -1.29
C LEU A 40 6.07 -7.37 -0.44
N ASP A 41 5.82 -7.10 0.85
CA ASP A 41 6.91 -6.96 1.82
C ASP A 41 7.38 -8.37 2.23
N LEU A 42 8.03 -9.06 1.30
CA LEU A 42 8.27 -10.51 1.33
C LEU A 42 9.04 -10.99 2.57
N PHE A 43 9.88 -10.13 3.16
CA PHE A 43 10.73 -10.49 4.30
C PHE A 43 10.15 -10.04 5.65
N ALA A 44 9.25 -9.05 5.63
CA ALA A 44 8.66 -8.48 6.83
C ALA A 44 7.12 -8.39 6.71
N GLY A 45 6.51 -9.27 5.92
CA GLY A 45 5.09 -9.29 5.59
C GLY A 45 4.20 -9.14 6.82
N GLY A 46 3.40 -8.07 6.82
CA GLY A 46 2.61 -7.67 7.97
C GLY A 46 1.10 -7.80 7.79
N ILE A 47 0.62 -8.01 6.58
CA ILE A 47 -0.83 -8.00 6.29
C ILE A 47 -1.55 -9.15 6.99
N ALA A 48 -1.09 -10.40 6.82
CA ALA A 48 -1.72 -11.56 7.42
C ALA A 48 -1.71 -11.50 8.96
N VAL A 49 -0.61 -11.02 9.54
CA VAL A 49 -0.47 -10.82 11.00
C VAL A 49 -1.41 -9.72 11.48
N SER A 50 -1.44 -8.56 10.79
CA SER A 50 -2.28 -7.42 11.15
C SER A 50 -3.79 -7.73 11.07
N LEU A 51 -4.18 -8.65 10.21
CA LEU A 51 -5.57 -9.09 10.05
C LEU A 51 -5.90 -10.36 10.87
N ASN A 52 -4.94 -10.90 11.62
CA ASN A 52 -5.08 -12.13 12.39
C ASN A 52 -5.65 -13.30 11.54
N ILE A 53 -5.24 -13.39 10.27
CA ILE A 53 -5.67 -14.44 9.35
C ILE A 53 -4.63 -15.55 9.26
N LYS A 54 -5.12 -16.78 9.12
CA LYS A 54 -4.28 -17.98 8.92
C LYS A 54 -4.35 -18.40 7.44
N ASN A 55 -3.47 -17.82 6.64
CA ASN A 55 -3.36 -18.23 5.24
C ASN A 55 -2.83 -19.67 5.12
N LYS A 56 -3.46 -20.46 4.23
CA LYS A 56 -3.02 -21.82 3.87
C LYS A 56 -2.02 -21.80 2.73
N LYS A 57 -2.15 -20.84 1.82
CA LYS A 57 -1.29 -20.63 0.67
C LYS A 57 -0.84 -19.16 0.66
N ASP A 58 0.16 -18.85 -0.13
CA ASP A 58 0.81 -17.56 -0.25
C ASP A 58 1.29 -17.31 -1.67
N ILE A 59 1.92 -16.16 -1.89
CA ILE A 59 2.39 -15.75 -3.21
C ILE A 59 3.51 -16.66 -3.75
N PHE A 60 4.38 -17.21 -2.89
CA PHE A 60 5.42 -18.13 -3.34
C PHE A 60 4.81 -19.43 -3.90
N MET A 61 3.83 -20.00 -3.19
CA MET A 61 3.12 -21.19 -3.66
C MET A 61 2.38 -20.93 -4.96
N MET A 62 1.83 -19.74 -5.17
CA MET A 62 1.23 -19.34 -6.44
C MET A 62 2.26 -19.30 -7.57
N ILE A 63 3.40 -18.65 -7.35
CA ILE A 63 4.50 -18.56 -8.31
C ILE A 63 5.07 -19.93 -8.63
N ASP A 64 5.31 -20.77 -7.62
CA ASP A 64 5.77 -22.16 -7.84
C ASP A 64 4.79 -22.96 -8.70
N SER A 65 3.50 -22.78 -8.48
CA SER A 65 2.46 -23.41 -9.30
C SER A 65 2.45 -22.88 -10.74
N MET A 66 2.65 -21.57 -10.93
CA MET A 66 2.80 -20.98 -12.27
C MET A 66 4.03 -21.51 -12.99
N ALA A 67 5.18 -21.56 -12.32
CA ALA A 67 6.44 -22.03 -12.87
C ALA A 67 6.37 -23.51 -13.31
N ASN A 68 5.56 -24.31 -12.62
CA ASN A 68 5.38 -25.74 -12.88
C ASN A 68 4.11 -26.08 -13.70
N ASN A 69 3.45 -25.10 -14.32
CA ASN A 69 2.21 -25.27 -15.09
C ASN A 69 1.07 -25.93 -14.29
N ARG A 70 1.02 -25.68 -12.98
CA ARG A 70 -0.01 -26.20 -12.06
C ARG A 70 -1.01 -25.14 -11.56
N PHE A 71 -0.80 -23.89 -11.96
CA PHE A 71 -1.69 -22.79 -11.61
C PHE A 71 -3.04 -22.96 -12.30
N THR A 72 -4.12 -22.83 -11.53
CA THR A 72 -5.50 -22.93 -12.01
C THR A 72 -6.26 -21.62 -11.84
N ASP A 73 -6.33 -21.10 -10.62
CA ASP A 73 -7.11 -19.92 -10.29
C ASP A 73 -6.42 -19.12 -9.15
N LEU A 74 -6.49 -17.79 -9.21
CA LEU A 74 -6.02 -16.90 -8.14
C LEU A 74 -6.70 -17.18 -6.80
N LYS A 75 -7.99 -17.55 -6.83
CA LYS A 75 -8.80 -17.85 -5.63
C LYS A 75 -8.25 -18.99 -4.80
N ASP A 76 -7.50 -19.89 -5.41
CA ASP A 76 -6.85 -21.00 -4.69
C ASP A 76 -5.76 -20.55 -3.74
N TYR A 77 -5.23 -19.32 -3.88
CA TYR A 77 -4.07 -18.79 -3.16
C TYR A 77 -4.41 -17.64 -2.21
N VAL A 78 -5.60 -17.07 -2.34
CA VAL A 78 -6.04 -15.98 -1.47
C VAL A 78 -6.76 -16.49 -0.23
N THR A 79 -6.76 -15.68 0.82
CA THR A 79 -7.52 -15.90 2.04
C THR A 79 -8.54 -14.77 2.21
N THR A 80 -9.80 -15.12 2.36
CA THR A 80 -10.88 -14.13 2.56
C THR A 80 -10.81 -13.56 3.98
N TYR A 81 -10.73 -12.22 4.09
CA TYR A 81 -10.87 -11.50 5.34
C TYR A 81 -12.33 -11.21 5.67
N ASN A 82 -13.09 -10.69 4.69
CA ASN A 82 -14.54 -10.47 4.78
C ASN A 82 -15.19 -10.59 3.39
N GLY A 83 -16.48 -10.27 3.28
CA GLY A 83 -17.22 -10.44 2.01
C GLY A 83 -16.64 -9.67 0.80
N ASN A 84 -15.81 -8.64 1.02
CA ASN A 84 -15.28 -7.77 -0.03
C ASN A 84 -13.75 -7.69 -0.05
N ILE A 85 -13.05 -8.23 0.94
CA ILE A 85 -11.58 -8.14 1.04
C ILE A 85 -10.99 -9.54 1.08
N ASP A 86 -10.14 -9.84 0.10
CA ASP A 86 -9.29 -11.01 0.05
C ASP A 86 -7.81 -10.60 0.18
N VAL A 87 -6.98 -11.54 0.63
CA VAL A 87 -5.54 -11.32 0.87
C VAL A 87 -4.73 -12.41 0.19
N LEU A 88 -3.76 -12.03 -0.64
CA LEU A 88 -2.66 -12.85 -1.10
C LEU A 88 -1.46 -12.53 -0.20
N ALA A 89 -1.17 -13.42 0.73
CA ALA A 89 -0.16 -13.19 1.76
C ALA A 89 1.27 -13.39 1.23
N SER A 90 2.23 -12.73 1.88
CA SER A 90 3.67 -13.02 1.74
C SER A 90 4.02 -14.41 2.29
N PRO A 91 5.16 -15.02 1.84
CA PRO A 91 5.63 -16.27 2.39
C PRO A 91 5.95 -16.14 3.89
N LYS A 92 5.71 -17.22 4.63
CA LYS A 92 6.08 -17.31 6.05
C LYS A 92 7.57 -17.61 6.26
N ASP A 93 8.18 -18.28 5.29
CA ASP A 93 9.58 -18.65 5.33
C ASP A 93 10.40 -17.67 4.48
N PRO A 94 11.35 -16.92 5.07
CA PRO A 94 12.22 -16.01 4.32
C PRO A 94 13.00 -16.66 3.18
N ARG A 95 13.24 -17.97 3.25
CA ARG A 95 13.90 -18.72 2.16
C ARG A 95 13.01 -18.87 0.93
N GLU A 96 11.70 -18.88 1.09
CA GLU A 96 10.72 -18.87 0.01
C GLU A 96 10.57 -17.47 -0.58
N ALA A 97 10.66 -16.44 0.26
CA ALA A 97 10.67 -15.03 -0.18
C ALA A 97 11.77 -14.76 -1.23
N MET A 98 12.97 -15.33 -1.03
CA MET A 98 14.10 -15.20 -1.98
C MET A 98 13.87 -15.87 -3.35
N LYS A 99 12.85 -16.73 -3.46
CA LYS A 99 12.51 -17.44 -4.70
C LYS A 99 11.38 -16.76 -5.47
N VAL A 100 10.82 -15.68 -4.93
CA VAL A 100 9.82 -14.87 -5.64
C VAL A 100 10.52 -14.07 -6.72
N GLU A 101 10.21 -14.36 -7.98
CA GLU A 101 10.83 -13.71 -9.13
C GLU A 101 9.94 -12.60 -9.69
N SER A 102 10.53 -11.45 -10.00
CA SER A 102 9.86 -10.24 -10.53
C SER A 102 9.03 -10.50 -11.78
N ARG A 103 9.47 -11.42 -12.65
CA ARG A 103 8.79 -11.78 -13.93
C ARG A 103 7.35 -12.31 -13.75
N TYR A 104 7.00 -12.84 -12.56
CA TYR A 104 5.64 -13.32 -12.28
C TYR A 104 4.70 -12.22 -11.79
N ILE A 105 5.24 -11.10 -11.30
CA ILE A 105 4.43 -10.01 -10.73
C ILE A 105 3.41 -9.47 -11.74
N PRO A 106 3.78 -9.14 -13.00
CA PRO A 106 2.81 -8.68 -13.99
C PRO A 106 1.67 -9.66 -14.22
N LEU A 107 1.98 -10.96 -14.27
CA LEU A 107 0.97 -12.01 -14.49
C LEU A 107 -0.02 -12.08 -13.33
N ILE A 108 0.49 -12.03 -12.08
CA ILE A 108 -0.35 -12.03 -10.87
C ILE A 108 -1.26 -10.81 -10.86
N LEU A 109 -0.73 -9.63 -11.17
CA LEU A 109 -1.51 -8.39 -11.24
C LEU A 109 -2.57 -8.44 -12.34
N ASP A 110 -2.27 -9.08 -13.48
CA ASP A 110 -3.22 -9.25 -14.58
C ASP A 110 -4.37 -10.21 -14.22
N TYR A 111 -4.10 -11.29 -13.47
CA TYR A 111 -5.17 -12.12 -12.91
C TYR A 111 -6.00 -11.35 -11.89
N ALA A 112 -5.34 -10.63 -10.98
CA ALA A 112 -6.02 -9.84 -9.93
C ALA A 112 -6.97 -8.78 -10.50
N LYS A 113 -6.55 -8.03 -11.53
CA LYS A 113 -7.37 -6.99 -12.20
C LYS A 113 -8.64 -7.53 -12.87
N LYS A 114 -8.70 -8.83 -13.18
CA LYS A 114 -9.89 -9.43 -13.78
C LYS A 114 -10.98 -9.74 -12.75
N GLU A 115 -10.59 -9.95 -11.48
CA GLU A 115 -11.49 -10.46 -10.45
C GLU A 115 -11.84 -9.43 -9.37
N TYR A 116 -11.02 -8.39 -9.22
CA TYR A 116 -11.16 -7.36 -8.18
C TYR A 116 -11.29 -5.97 -8.79
N ASP A 117 -12.08 -5.11 -8.16
CA ASP A 117 -12.22 -3.71 -8.56
C ASP A 117 -10.95 -2.91 -8.24
N VAL A 118 -10.33 -3.22 -7.09
CA VAL A 118 -9.11 -2.58 -6.59
C VAL A 118 -8.14 -3.65 -6.10
N VAL A 119 -6.89 -3.54 -6.54
CA VAL A 119 -5.77 -4.36 -6.08
C VAL A 119 -4.79 -3.46 -5.34
N LEU A 120 -4.66 -3.64 -4.04
CA LEU A 120 -3.71 -2.91 -3.20
C LEU A 120 -2.46 -3.76 -3.01
N VAL A 121 -1.30 -3.20 -3.32
CA VAL A 121 -0.02 -3.89 -3.16
C VAL A 121 0.78 -3.21 -2.06
N ASP A 122 0.98 -3.91 -0.94
CA ASP A 122 1.87 -3.48 0.14
C ASP A 122 3.30 -3.88 -0.22
N THR A 123 4.22 -2.91 -0.35
CA THR A 123 5.57 -3.15 -0.84
C THR A 123 6.60 -3.06 0.29
N SER A 124 7.81 -3.58 0.08
CA SER A 124 8.93 -3.28 0.96
C SER A 124 9.41 -1.81 0.77
N HIS A 125 10.37 -1.38 1.57
CA HIS A 125 11.00 -0.06 1.42
C HIS A 125 12.28 -0.09 0.58
N ILE A 126 12.65 -1.24 0.06
CA ILE A 126 13.84 -1.45 -0.76
C ILE A 126 13.46 -1.26 -2.23
N LEU A 127 14.19 -0.45 -2.96
CA LEU A 127 14.01 -0.27 -4.40
C LEU A 127 14.72 -1.39 -5.17
N ASP A 128 14.19 -2.59 -5.06
CA ASP A 128 14.61 -3.75 -5.82
C ASP A 128 13.80 -3.94 -7.11
N GLU A 129 14.15 -4.95 -7.89
CA GLU A 129 13.49 -5.25 -9.17
C GLU A 129 11.99 -5.53 -9.00
N ILE A 130 11.60 -6.21 -7.91
CA ILE A 130 10.19 -6.50 -7.61
C ILE A 130 9.42 -5.20 -7.41
N ASN A 131 9.90 -4.30 -6.54
CA ASN A 131 9.24 -3.04 -6.25
C ASN A 131 9.19 -2.11 -7.46
N LEU A 132 10.26 -2.05 -8.25
CA LEU A 132 10.26 -1.29 -9.51
C LEU A 132 9.22 -1.84 -10.49
N THR A 133 9.17 -3.16 -10.66
CA THR A 133 8.17 -3.83 -11.50
C THR A 133 6.75 -3.51 -11.02
N ILE A 134 6.49 -3.58 -9.71
CA ILE A 134 5.18 -3.23 -9.15
C ILE A 134 4.81 -1.79 -9.47
N MET A 135 5.73 -0.84 -9.25
CA MET A 135 5.49 0.58 -9.52
C MET A 135 5.20 0.82 -11.01
N ASP A 136 5.87 0.11 -11.91
CA ASP A 136 5.67 0.27 -13.36
C ASP A 136 4.32 -0.30 -13.83
N TYR A 137 3.87 -1.40 -13.25
CA TYR A 137 2.57 -2.00 -13.56
C TYR A 137 1.39 -1.41 -12.79
N SER A 138 1.65 -0.56 -11.81
CA SER A 138 0.59 0.08 -11.03
C SER A 138 -0.13 1.14 -11.85
N TYR A 139 -1.46 1.17 -11.71
CA TYR A 139 -2.27 2.28 -12.20
C TYR A 139 -1.89 3.59 -11.51
N MET A 140 -1.65 3.53 -10.19
CA MET A 140 -1.20 4.64 -9.34
C MET A 140 -0.27 4.11 -8.24
N THR A 141 0.77 4.87 -7.90
CA THR A 141 1.67 4.61 -6.75
C THR A 141 1.39 5.63 -5.66
N LEU A 142 1.07 5.18 -4.45
CA LEU A 142 1.02 6.03 -3.26
C LEU A 142 2.37 5.95 -2.56
N LEU A 143 3.12 7.05 -2.58
CA LEU A 143 4.39 7.21 -1.88
C LEU A 143 4.15 7.76 -0.48
N ILE A 144 4.58 7.04 0.55
CA ILE A 144 4.45 7.49 1.94
C ILE A 144 5.79 8.00 2.44
N THR A 145 5.78 9.19 3.02
CA THR A 145 6.93 9.80 3.68
C THR A 145 6.54 10.34 5.06
N THR A 146 7.53 10.63 5.88
CA THR A 146 7.40 11.28 7.19
C THR A 146 8.16 12.60 7.20
N ASN A 147 8.10 13.36 8.29
CA ASN A 147 8.89 14.59 8.47
C ASN A 147 10.34 14.32 8.91
N ASP A 148 10.84 13.08 8.80
CA ASP A 148 12.24 12.72 9.06
C ASP A 148 13.14 13.17 7.89
N MET A 149 14.25 13.85 8.21
CA MET A 149 15.15 14.44 7.20
C MET A 149 15.75 13.39 6.25
N VAL A 150 16.09 12.20 6.75
CA VAL A 150 16.68 11.13 5.93
C VAL A 150 15.61 10.57 4.98
N ASP A 151 14.38 10.38 5.47
CA ASP A 151 13.25 9.95 4.67
C ASP A 151 12.96 10.95 3.54
N LEU A 152 12.89 12.25 3.87
CA LEU A 152 12.64 13.32 2.88
C LEU A 152 13.72 13.38 1.79
N LYS A 153 15.00 13.22 2.16
CA LYS A 153 16.12 13.21 1.19
C LYS A 153 16.04 11.97 0.27
N ASN A 154 15.73 10.82 0.82
CA ASN A 154 15.57 9.60 0.04
C ASN A 154 14.34 9.69 -0.87
N MET A 155 13.24 10.27 -0.38
CA MET A 155 12.05 10.53 -1.18
C MET A 155 12.35 11.48 -2.35
N LYS A 156 13.16 12.53 -2.13
CA LYS A 156 13.65 13.40 -3.21
C LYS A 156 14.34 12.61 -4.32
N SER A 157 15.19 11.66 -3.95
CA SER A 157 15.92 10.84 -4.93
C SER A 157 14.96 10.00 -5.77
N LEU A 158 13.95 9.37 -5.14
CA LEU A 158 12.93 8.60 -5.86
C LEU A 158 12.08 9.49 -6.76
N VAL A 159 11.65 10.64 -6.28
CA VAL A 159 10.88 11.62 -7.06
C VAL A 159 11.68 12.14 -8.26
N SER A 160 13.01 12.35 -8.10
CA SER A 160 13.87 12.71 -9.22
C SER A 160 13.88 11.63 -10.30
N ILE A 161 14.04 10.35 -9.92
CA ILE A 161 13.97 9.22 -10.85
C ILE A 161 12.61 9.20 -11.58
N PHE A 162 11.50 9.41 -10.87
CA PHE A 162 10.18 9.45 -11.49
C PHE A 162 10.04 10.60 -12.50
N LYS A 163 10.62 11.77 -12.21
CA LYS A 163 10.64 12.90 -13.13
C LYS A 163 11.49 12.64 -14.36
N ASP A 164 12.68 12.06 -14.16
CA ASP A 164 13.62 11.73 -15.25
C ASP A 164 13.04 10.65 -16.18
N THR A 165 12.22 9.74 -15.65
CA THR A 165 11.51 8.70 -16.42
C THR A 165 10.10 9.10 -16.85
N GLU A 166 9.72 10.36 -16.67
CA GLU A 166 8.38 10.91 -16.98
C GLU A 166 7.21 10.15 -16.32
N LYS A 167 7.47 9.46 -15.20
CA LYS A 167 6.44 8.76 -14.44
C LYS A 167 5.56 9.76 -13.70
N LYS A 168 4.28 9.81 -14.06
CA LYS A 168 3.31 10.79 -13.54
C LYS A 168 2.22 10.18 -12.66
N ASN A 169 2.13 8.85 -12.62
CA ASN A 169 1.09 8.12 -11.90
C ASN A 169 1.47 7.85 -10.45
N TYR A 170 1.72 8.90 -9.67
CA TYR A 170 1.99 8.79 -8.24
C TYR A 170 1.41 9.96 -7.44
N LEU A 171 1.08 9.70 -6.18
CA LEU A 171 0.71 10.70 -5.17
C LEU A 171 1.65 10.56 -3.97
N ILE A 172 1.93 11.66 -3.29
CA ILE A 172 2.78 11.69 -2.09
C ILE A 172 1.92 11.99 -0.87
N MET A 173 1.97 11.09 0.12
CA MET A 173 1.32 11.24 1.41
C MET A 173 2.34 11.47 2.52
N LEU A 174 2.21 12.58 3.23
CA LEU A 174 2.95 12.84 4.46
C LEU A 174 2.23 12.24 5.66
N ASN A 175 2.85 11.27 6.32
CA ASN A 175 2.30 10.62 7.50
C ASN A 175 2.91 11.18 8.79
N ASN A 176 2.17 12.05 9.47
CA ASN A 176 2.55 12.63 10.77
C ASN A 176 1.93 11.92 11.96
N SER A 177 1.23 10.78 11.79
CA SER A 177 0.48 10.12 12.86
C SER A 177 1.33 9.70 14.08
N ARG A 178 2.64 9.51 13.88
CA ARG A 178 3.60 9.16 14.97
C ARG A 178 4.53 10.30 15.35
N ASP A 179 4.34 11.48 14.80
CA ASP A 179 5.16 12.63 15.16
C ASP A 179 4.74 13.18 16.53
N THR A 180 5.63 13.02 17.52
CA THR A 180 5.44 13.51 18.89
C THR A 180 6.23 14.79 19.15
N GLY A 181 7.00 15.25 18.18
CA GLY A 181 7.87 16.43 18.30
C GLY A 181 7.18 17.76 17.98
N LYS A 182 7.96 18.84 18.10
CA LYS A 182 7.58 20.14 17.56
C LYS A 182 7.76 20.13 16.04
N ASP A 183 6.92 20.90 15.33
CA ASP A 183 7.07 21.10 13.90
C ASP A 183 8.36 21.90 13.62
N TYR A 184 9.46 21.20 13.35
CA TYR A 184 10.71 21.85 12.92
C TYR A 184 10.68 22.27 11.45
N MET A 185 9.79 21.66 10.66
CA MET A 185 9.64 21.93 9.24
C MET A 185 8.17 22.24 8.91
N SER A 186 7.96 23.31 8.18
CA SER A 186 6.67 23.60 7.59
C SER A 186 6.39 22.67 6.41
N LEU A 187 5.14 22.57 5.98
CA LEU A 187 4.79 21.84 4.76
C LEU A 187 5.49 22.41 3.52
N TYR A 188 5.79 23.71 3.52
CA TYR A 188 6.56 24.35 2.46
C TYR A 188 8.00 23.84 2.43
N ASP A 189 8.67 23.76 3.60
CA ASP A 189 10.04 23.22 3.69
C ASP A 189 10.09 21.77 3.19
N ILE A 190 9.14 20.94 3.60
CA ILE A 190 9.05 19.52 3.19
C ILE A 190 8.89 19.42 1.66
N ARG A 191 8.00 20.19 1.06
CA ARG A 191 7.84 20.25 -0.41
C ARG A 191 9.12 20.69 -1.12
N THR A 192 9.79 21.70 -0.57
CA THR A 192 11.07 22.19 -1.10
C THR A 192 12.15 21.11 -1.04
N ILE A 193 12.24 20.36 0.06
CA ILE A 193 13.23 19.30 0.23
C ILE A 193 12.96 18.16 -0.75
N ILE A 194 11.71 17.68 -0.86
CA ILE A 194 11.32 16.59 -1.76
C ILE A 194 11.41 17.05 -3.22
N GLY A 195 11.16 18.32 -3.49
CA GLY A 195 11.09 18.88 -4.85
C GLY A 195 9.79 18.54 -5.56
N ASP A 196 8.71 18.23 -4.81
CA ASP A 196 7.38 17.94 -5.34
C ASP A 196 6.30 18.31 -4.31
N ASN A 197 5.03 18.25 -4.73
CA ASN A 197 3.89 18.49 -3.86
C ASN A 197 3.66 17.34 -2.89
N ILE A 198 3.16 17.68 -1.71
CA ILE A 198 2.49 16.73 -0.81
C ILE A 198 1.00 16.77 -1.15
N ASP A 199 0.48 15.68 -1.65
CA ASP A 199 -0.91 15.58 -2.11
C ASP A 199 -1.86 15.36 -0.93
N TYR A 200 -1.43 14.55 0.05
CA TYR A 200 -2.20 14.21 1.25
C TYR A 200 -1.34 14.25 2.51
N THR A 201 -1.99 14.54 3.63
CA THR A 201 -1.34 14.52 4.95
C THR A 201 -2.23 13.80 5.94
N ILE A 202 -1.68 12.82 6.66
CA ILE A 202 -2.31 12.23 7.84
C ILE A 202 -1.80 12.98 9.06
N SER A 203 -2.72 13.52 9.86
CA SER A 203 -2.37 14.38 10.97
C SER A 203 -1.86 13.62 12.19
N ARG A 204 -1.21 14.34 13.12
CA ARG A 204 -0.84 13.80 14.44
C ARG A 204 -2.04 13.32 15.25
N ASN A 205 -3.21 13.89 14.99
CA ASN A 205 -4.43 13.51 15.69
C ASN A 205 -4.89 12.09 15.32
N TYR A 206 -4.41 11.53 14.19
CA TYR A 206 -4.65 10.14 13.82
C TYR A 206 -3.70 9.16 14.54
N TYR A 207 -3.23 9.51 15.73
CA TYR A 207 -2.50 8.59 16.58
C TYR A 207 -3.48 7.69 17.33
N ILE A 208 -3.47 6.41 16.98
CA ILE A 208 -4.32 5.40 17.63
C ILE A 208 -3.57 4.81 18.82
N LYS A 209 -3.96 5.22 20.02
CA LYS A 209 -3.43 4.66 21.26
C LYS A 209 -3.80 3.17 21.33
N ASN A 210 -2.84 2.33 21.69
CA ASN A 210 -3.02 0.88 21.78
C ASN A 210 -3.42 0.23 20.44
N ILE A 211 -2.83 0.67 19.32
CA ILE A 211 -3.06 0.11 17.98
C ILE A 211 -2.89 -1.41 17.96
N ASP A 212 -1.99 -1.96 18.78
CA ASP A 212 -1.75 -3.39 18.90
C ASP A 212 -3.01 -4.19 19.28
N LYS A 213 -3.93 -3.59 20.04
CA LYS A 213 -5.22 -4.22 20.36
C LYS A 213 -6.05 -4.49 19.10
N TYR A 214 -6.08 -3.54 18.16
CA TYR A 214 -6.80 -3.69 16.89
C TYR A 214 -6.12 -4.73 16.01
N VAL A 215 -4.77 -4.74 15.98
CA VAL A 215 -3.98 -5.76 15.29
C VAL A 215 -4.24 -7.16 15.87
N MET A 216 -4.24 -7.31 17.18
CA MET A 216 -4.55 -8.60 17.85
C MET A 216 -5.95 -9.11 17.51
N ASN A 217 -6.91 -8.21 17.32
CA ASN A 217 -8.28 -8.55 16.91
C ASN A 217 -8.41 -8.72 15.38
N GLY A 218 -7.39 -8.40 14.60
CA GLY A 218 -7.43 -8.41 13.15
C GLY A 218 -8.35 -7.32 12.56
N GLU A 219 -8.49 -6.18 13.24
CA GLU A 219 -9.41 -5.11 12.86
C GLU A 219 -8.76 -4.11 11.91
N ILE A 220 -9.41 -3.81 10.79
CA ILE A 220 -9.08 -2.67 9.93
C ILE A 220 -9.67 -1.40 10.56
N LEU A 221 -8.83 -0.41 10.85
CA LEU A 221 -9.22 0.79 11.60
C LEU A 221 -10.36 1.57 10.91
N THR A 222 -10.31 1.72 9.60
CA THR A 222 -11.34 2.44 8.83
C THR A 222 -12.69 1.70 8.72
N LEU A 223 -12.77 0.43 9.11
CA LEU A 223 -14.02 -0.29 9.29
C LEU A 223 -14.58 -0.18 10.72
N ASN A 224 -13.80 0.36 11.65
CA ASN A 224 -14.22 0.53 13.03
C ASN A 224 -15.00 1.84 13.22
N LYS A 225 -16.27 1.76 13.60
CA LYS A 225 -17.17 2.92 13.76
C LYS A 225 -16.64 3.97 14.76
N ASN A 226 -16.02 3.53 15.86
CA ASN A 226 -15.48 4.43 16.86
C ASN A 226 -14.29 5.23 16.31
N ILE A 227 -13.37 4.55 15.59
CA ILE A 227 -12.24 5.21 14.93
C ILE A 227 -12.75 6.24 13.91
N ASN A 228 -13.72 5.87 13.09
CA ASN A 228 -14.31 6.75 12.09
C ASN A 228 -14.98 8.00 12.73
N THR A 229 -15.58 7.85 13.90
CA THR A 229 -16.20 8.95 14.62
C THR A 229 -15.16 9.87 15.26
N PHE A 230 -14.20 9.31 16.00
CA PHE A 230 -13.19 10.09 16.72
C PHE A 230 -12.16 10.75 15.80
N HIS A 231 -11.86 10.15 14.65
CA HIS A 231 -10.86 10.61 13.69
C HIS A 231 -11.48 10.98 12.33
N GLN A 232 -12.73 11.49 12.35
CA GLN A 232 -13.51 11.76 11.13
C GLN A 232 -12.77 12.60 10.09
N GLY A 233 -12.00 13.61 10.52
CA GLY A 233 -11.24 14.48 9.63
C GLY A 233 -10.20 13.72 8.82
N ASP A 234 -9.37 12.90 9.49
CA ASP A 234 -8.33 12.11 8.82
C ASP A 234 -8.94 10.98 7.97
N VAL A 235 -10.02 10.34 8.47
CA VAL A 235 -10.73 9.30 7.69
C VAL A 235 -11.36 9.88 6.43
N ASN A 236 -11.96 11.06 6.48
CA ASN A 236 -12.50 11.75 5.29
C ASN A 236 -11.39 12.13 4.31
N ASN A 237 -10.23 12.57 4.80
CA ASN A 237 -9.07 12.85 3.97
C ASN A 237 -8.56 11.58 3.28
N MET A 238 -8.50 10.45 3.99
CA MET A 238 -8.17 9.15 3.41
C MET A 238 -9.23 8.67 2.39
N LYS A 239 -10.53 8.94 2.63
CA LYS A 239 -11.59 8.63 1.64
C LYS A 239 -11.41 9.43 0.35
N LYS A 240 -11.06 10.72 0.46
CA LYS A 240 -10.73 11.53 -0.71
C LYS A 240 -9.51 10.97 -1.45
N MET A 241 -8.43 10.67 -0.73
CA MET A 241 -7.23 10.04 -1.31
C MET A 241 -7.55 8.72 -2.01
N ALA A 242 -8.38 7.87 -1.42
CA ALA A 242 -8.79 6.60 -2.02
C ALA A 242 -9.54 6.80 -3.35
N LEU A 243 -10.41 7.80 -3.44
CA LEU A 243 -11.12 8.14 -4.68
C LEU A 243 -10.15 8.66 -5.74
N ASP A 244 -9.23 9.57 -5.37
CA ASP A 244 -8.24 10.15 -6.28
C ASP A 244 -7.25 9.09 -6.80
N LEU A 245 -6.92 8.07 -5.99
CA LEU A 245 -6.06 6.95 -6.40
C LEU A 245 -6.69 6.08 -7.51
N ILE A 246 -8.00 6.09 -7.64
CA ILE A 246 -8.71 5.35 -8.69
C ILE A 246 -9.33 6.25 -9.77
N ASP A 247 -9.20 7.58 -9.69
CA ASP A 247 -9.72 8.51 -10.70
C ASP A 247 -8.73 8.68 -11.86
N ASP A 248 -9.24 8.64 -13.10
CA ASP A 248 -8.44 8.81 -14.31
C ASP A 248 -7.90 10.24 -14.47
N LYS A 249 -8.45 11.22 -13.74
CA LYS A 249 -8.08 12.64 -13.81
C LYS A 249 -6.84 13.02 -13.02
N HIS A 250 -6.38 12.17 -12.09
CA HIS A 250 -5.29 12.50 -11.15
C HIS A 250 -3.88 12.05 -11.59
N LYS A 251 -3.70 11.66 -12.86
CA LYS A 251 -2.33 11.54 -13.38
C LYS A 251 -1.72 12.93 -13.44
N LYS A 252 -0.60 13.15 -12.72
CA LYS A 252 0.08 14.47 -12.69
C LYS A 252 0.30 14.93 -14.13
N GLU A 253 -0.45 15.95 -14.56
CA GLU A 253 -0.17 16.64 -15.82
C GLU A 253 1.20 17.29 -15.68
N GLY A 254 2.06 17.13 -16.70
CA GLY A 254 3.42 17.67 -16.64
C GLY A 254 3.38 19.19 -16.39
N ARG A 255 3.97 19.58 -15.29
CA ARG A 255 4.30 20.99 -15.00
C ARG A 255 5.74 21.25 -15.34
#